data_df660593e0da708989f11d21719665f2
#
_entry.id   df660593e0da708989f11d21719665f2
#
_cell.length_a   1.000
_cell.length_b   1.000
_cell.length_c   1.000
_cell.angle_alpha   90.00
_cell.angle_beta   90.00
_cell.angle_gamma   90.00
#
_symmetry.space_group_name_H-M   'P 1'
#
loop_
_entity.id
_entity.type
_entity.pdbx_description
1 polymer ?
#
loop_
_entity_poly.entity_id
_entity_poly.type
_entity_poly.pdbx_seq_one_letter_code
_entity_poly.pdbx_strand_id
1 'polypeptide(L)'
;MPAQASDGKARPVRLLFVHQNFPGQYRNLLQHLAKLGRHEIVFVTQHENTRIEGVRQILYRPARQVAKGIHRYLRTTEAAILNAQAVWRVATALKKEGFVPDLMIGHNGWGETLFLKDVFPEAPLLAYFEFFYRPTGSDIDFDPEFPDSADTRLRSQVLNATNLMGLECADWGQTPTVWQRNQFPMRYRDRISIVHEGIDTSVVRPEADAWVRLHSDGSILRPGDEVVTYAARNLEPYRGFHVFMRSLPEILRRRPRAHVLIVGGDEVSYGLRLPAGQTYRRKLLAELEGQIDLARVHFLGRLAYDMYLRVLQVSAVHVYLTYPFVLSWSMLEAMSAGCLVVASDTPPVMEFIRHGENGLLTDFFSREGIARAVDEALEAPERHRALRERARKTIVDNYDFRTVCLPGQLRLLEDLLAGTPPRTLRKAARGGVRA
;
A
#
# COMPACT_ATOMS: atom_id res chain seq x y z
N MET A 1 -11.02 -22.23 -55.15
CA MET A 1 -11.88 -22.21 -53.94
C MET A 1 -11.08 -21.65 -52.80
N PRO A 2 -11.35 -20.46 -52.29
CA PRO A 2 -10.63 -19.92 -51.13
C PRO A 2 -11.14 -20.58 -49.85
N ALA A 3 -10.23 -21.05 -49.04
CA ALA A 3 -10.48 -21.62 -47.72
C ALA A 3 -11.14 -20.57 -46.81
N GLN A 4 -12.30 -20.94 -46.26
CA GLN A 4 -13.00 -20.16 -45.25
C GLN A 4 -12.11 -20.02 -44.01
N ALA A 5 -11.74 -18.78 -43.66
CA ALA A 5 -11.16 -18.45 -42.38
C ALA A 5 -12.22 -18.76 -41.30
N SER A 6 -11.97 -19.75 -40.47
CA SER A 6 -12.75 -20.00 -39.28
C SER A 6 -12.57 -18.82 -38.33
N ASP A 7 -13.64 -18.10 -38.03
CA ASP A 7 -13.76 -17.15 -36.91
C ASP A 7 -13.56 -17.91 -35.59
N GLY A 8 -12.32 -18.26 -35.30
CA GLY A 8 -11.91 -18.81 -34.03
C GLY A 8 -11.90 -17.70 -32.97
N LYS A 9 -13.04 -17.40 -32.34
CA LYS A 9 -13.04 -16.67 -31.07
C LYS A 9 -12.14 -17.46 -30.11
N ALA A 10 -10.95 -16.93 -29.86
CA ALA A 10 -10.05 -17.52 -28.85
C ALA A 10 -10.85 -17.75 -27.57
N ARG A 11 -10.74 -18.96 -26.97
CA ARG A 11 -11.43 -19.24 -25.71
C ARG A 11 -11.07 -18.19 -24.66
N PRO A 12 -11.99 -17.84 -23.74
CA PRO A 12 -11.71 -16.91 -22.68
C PRO A 12 -10.55 -17.44 -21.80
N VAL A 13 -9.60 -16.56 -21.47
CA VAL A 13 -8.53 -16.88 -20.51
C VAL A 13 -9.17 -16.95 -19.12
N ARG A 14 -8.90 -18.04 -18.40
CA ARG A 14 -9.37 -18.30 -17.04
C ARG A 14 -8.35 -17.82 -16.03
N LEU A 15 -8.72 -16.84 -15.23
CA LEU A 15 -7.86 -16.21 -14.22
C LEU A 15 -8.37 -16.53 -12.82
N LEU A 16 -7.50 -17.08 -11.98
CA LEU A 16 -7.77 -17.31 -10.57
C LEU A 16 -7.02 -16.29 -9.73
N PHE A 17 -7.72 -15.37 -9.10
CA PHE A 17 -7.16 -14.44 -8.12
C PHE A 17 -7.39 -14.94 -6.71
N VAL A 18 -6.41 -14.73 -5.83
CA VAL A 18 -6.49 -15.09 -4.42
C VAL A 18 -5.93 -13.99 -3.54
N HIS A 19 -6.74 -13.48 -2.62
CA HIS A 19 -6.34 -12.45 -1.67
C HIS A 19 -7.29 -12.42 -0.47
N GLN A 20 -6.77 -12.23 0.74
CA GLN A 20 -7.59 -12.17 1.96
C GLN A 20 -8.71 -11.13 1.88
N ASN A 21 -8.42 -9.97 1.32
CA ASN A 21 -9.37 -8.87 1.15
C ASN A 21 -9.69 -8.65 -0.34
N PHE A 22 -10.98 -8.60 -0.68
CA PHE A 22 -11.41 -8.27 -2.03
C PHE A 22 -11.57 -6.75 -2.20
N PRO A 23 -11.08 -6.14 -3.25
CA PRO A 23 -10.18 -6.65 -4.28
C PRO A 23 -8.69 -6.48 -3.93
N GLY A 24 -8.35 -5.92 -2.75
CA GLY A 24 -6.98 -5.68 -2.30
C GLY A 24 -6.17 -4.84 -3.29
N GLN A 25 -4.91 -5.22 -3.48
CA GLN A 25 -3.98 -4.58 -4.41
C GLN A 25 -4.40 -4.74 -5.88
N TYR A 26 -5.29 -5.67 -6.19
CA TYR A 26 -5.72 -5.97 -7.56
C TYR A 26 -6.88 -5.11 -8.07
N ARG A 27 -7.39 -4.13 -7.28
CA ARG A 27 -8.58 -3.32 -7.61
C ARG A 27 -8.59 -2.84 -9.06
N ASN A 28 -7.57 -2.07 -9.44
CA ASN A 28 -7.53 -1.42 -10.74
C ASN A 28 -7.36 -2.43 -11.88
N LEU A 29 -6.49 -3.43 -11.68
CA LEU A 29 -6.27 -4.52 -12.64
C LEU A 29 -7.56 -5.33 -12.86
N LEU A 30 -8.26 -5.72 -11.79
CA LEU A 30 -9.52 -6.48 -11.87
C LEU A 30 -10.61 -5.70 -12.60
N GLN A 31 -10.77 -4.40 -12.28
CA GLN A 31 -11.74 -3.55 -12.97
C GLN A 31 -11.44 -3.46 -14.47
N HIS A 32 -10.16 -3.35 -14.84
CA HIS A 32 -9.76 -3.34 -16.24
C HIS A 32 -10.04 -4.67 -16.93
N LEU A 33 -9.61 -5.80 -16.36
CA LEU A 33 -9.80 -7.14 -16.93
C LEU A 33 -11.29 -7.51 -17.05
N ALA A 34 -12.10 -7.21 -16.04
CA ALA A 34 -13.54 -7.44 -16.04
C ALA A 34 -14.24 -6.61 -17.11
N LYS A 35 -13.86 -5.33 -17.26
CA LYS A 35 -14.41 -4.44 -18.30
C LYS A 35 -14.14 -4.93 -19.74
N LEU A 36 -13.03 -5.65 -19.96
CA LEU A 36 -12.73 -6.23 -21.26
C LEU A 36 -13.72 -7.34 -21.67
N GLY A 37 -14.40 -8.00 -20.72
CA GLY A 37 -15.44 -8.99 -20.97
C GLY A 37 -14.97 -10.28 -21.68
N ARG A 38 -13.65 -10.49 -21.81
CA ARG A 38 -13.05 -11.62 -22.55
C ARG A 38 -12.37 -12.66 -21.66
N HIS A 39 -12.42 -12.49 -20.33
CA HIS A 39 -11.81 -13.37 -19.36
C HIS A 39 -12.87 -14.00 -18.46
N GLU A 40 -12.65 -15.24 -18.06
CA GLU A 40 -13.38 -15.86 -16.95
C GLU A 40 -12.57 -15.62 -15.66
N ILE A 41 -13.08 -14.75 -14.77
CA ILE A 41 -12.35 -14.32 -13.58
C ILE A 41 -13.01 -14.87 -12.32
N VAL A 42 -12.27 -15.70 -11.59
CA VAL A 42 -12.65 -16.18 -10.26
C VAL A 42 -11.72 -15.51 -9.23
N PHE A 43 -12.30 -15.01 -8.14
CA PHE A 43 -11.57 -14.41 -7.04
C PHE A 43 -11.93 -15.09 -5.72
N VAL A 44 -10.95 -15.76 -5.11
CA VAL A 44 -11.09 -16.42 -3.82
C VAL A 44 -10.62 -15.47 -2.72
N THR A 45 -11.49 -15.18 -1.75
CA THR A 45 -11.26 -14.18 -0.71
C THR A 45 -11.84 -14.59 0.65
N GLN A 46 -11.40 -13.97 1.73
CA GLN A 46 -11.96 -14.17 3.06
C GLN A 46 -13.04 -13.15 3.41
N HIS A 47 -12.96 -11.95 2.84
CA HIS A 47 -13.87 -10.84 3.14
C HIS A 47 -14.55 -10.30 1.88
N GLU A 48 -15.88 -10.24 1.91
CA GLU A 48 -16.71 -9.67 0.85
C GLU A 48 -17.02 -8.19 1.21
N ASN A 49 -16.19 -7.27 0.75
CA ASN A 49 -16.33 -5.85 1.06
C ASN A 49 -17.04 -5.05 -0.03
N THR A 50 -17.01 -5.53 -1.28
CA THR A 50 -17.57 -4.87 -2.46
C THR A 50 -17.76 -5.89 -3.58
N ARG A 51 -18.37 -5.46 -4.70
CA ARG A 51 -18.52 -6.30 -5.90
C ARG A 51 -17.91 -5.60 -7.10
N ILE A 52 -17.36 -6.40 -8.01
CA ILE A 52 -16.93 -5.96 -9.35
C ILE A 52 -17.69 -6.84 -10.33
N GLU A 53 -18.46 -6.22 -11.21
CA GLU A 53 -19.18 -6.93 -12.28
C GLU A 53 -18.20 -7.69 -13.18
N GLY A 54 -18.56 -8.91 -13.59
CA GLY A 54 -17.68 -9.80 -14.37
C GLY A 54 -16.64 -10.58 -13.54
N VAL A 55 -16.65 -10.47 -12.19
CA VAL A 55 -15.78 -11.23 -11.30
C VAL A 55 -16.62 -12.16 -10.41
N ARG A 56 -16.42 -13.49 -10.53
CA ARG A 56 -17.02 -14.49 -9.63
C ARG A 56 -16.24 -14.52 -8.33
N GLN A 57 -16.83 -14.02 -7.24
CA GLN A 57 -16.24 -14.08 -5.90
C GLN A 57 -16.63 -15.38 -5.20
N ILE A 58 -15.65 -16.00 -4.53
CA ILE A 58 -15.85 -17.19 -3.71
C ILE A 58 -15.19 -16.96 -2.34
N LEU A 59 -15.98 -17.12 -1.28
CA LEU A 59 -15.48 -16.99 0.08
C LEU A 59 -14.81 -18.28 0.55
N TYR A 60 -13.60 -18.15 1.13
CA TYR A 60 -12.99 -19.23 1.89
C TYR A 60 -13.07 -18.95 3.40
N ARG A 61 -13.11 -20.00 4.20
CA ARG A 61 -13.04 -19.91 5.65
C ARG A 61 -12.09 -20.96 6.20
N PRO A 62 -11.10 -20.55 7.04
CA PRO A 62 -10.29 -21.51 7.79
C PRO A 62 -11.16 -22.44 8.64
N ALA A 63 -10.77 -23.70 8.73
CA ALA A 63 -11.56 -24.70 9.45
C ALA A 63 -11.63 -24.46 10.98
N ARG A 64 -10.65 -23.72 11.51
CA ARG A 64 -10.55 -23.35 12.92
C ARG A 64 -9.69 -22.09 13.08
N GLN A 65 -9.68 -21.56 14.27
CA GLN A 65 -8.71 -20.51 14.65
C GLN A 65 -7.35 -21.13 15.00
N VAL A 66 -6.32 -20.27 15.04
CA VAL A 66 -4.97 -20.62 15.51
C VAL A 66 -5.05 -21.21 16.92
N ALA A 67 -4.37 -22.33 17.16
CA ALA A 67 -4.37 -23.01 18.44
C ALA A 67 -3.82 -22.12 19.57
N LYS A 68 -4.51 -22.13 20.73
CA LYS A 68 -4.09 -21.28 21.87
C LYS A 68 -2.71 -21.65 22.42
N GLY A 69 -2.37 -22.94 22.40
CA GLY A 69 -1.12 -23.48 22.96
C GLY A 69 0.09 -23.50 22.00
N ILE A 70 -0.07 -23.03 20.77
CA ILE A 70 1.06 -22.98 19.83
C ILE A 70 2.12 -21.97 20.26
N HIS A 71 3.38 -22.26 19.97
CA HIS A 71 4.48 -21.32 20.20
C HIS A 71 4.21 -19.97 19.51
N ARG A 72 4.39 -18.88 20.22
CA ARG A 72 3.98 -17.54 19.75
C ARG A 72 4.56 -17.12 18.39
N TYR A 73 5.78 -17.60 18.04
CA TYR A 73 6.38 -17.31 16.72
C TYR A 73 5.65 -18.01 15.58
N LEU A 74 5.03 -19.17 15.84
CA LEU A 74 4.36 -19.99 14.84
C LEU A 74 2.91 -19.55 14.58
N ARG A 75 2.35 -18.62 15.38
CA ARG A 75 0.94 -18.21 15.24
C ARG A 75 0.60 -17.71 13.84
N THR A 76 1.46 -16.88 13.25
CA THR A 76 1.27 -16.35 11.89
C THR A 76 1.44 -17.45 10.85
N THR A 77 2.40 -18.35 11.04
CA THR A 77 2.63 -19.50 10.15
C THR A 77 1.45 -20.47 10.21
N GLU A 78 0.93 -20.80 11.40
CA GLU A 78 -0.26 -21.66 11.51
C GLU A 78 -1.48 -21.01 10.85
N ALA A 79 -1.69 -19.68 11.04
CA ALA A 79 -2.75 -18.96 10.36
C ALA A 79 -2.63 -19.06 8.83
N ALA A 80 -1.42 -18.91 8.30
CA ALA A 80 -1.13 -19.04 6.88
C ALA A 80 -1.44 -20.46 6.35
N ILE A 81 -1.07 -21.50 7.06
CA ILE A 81 -1.39 -22.89 6.69
C ILE A 81 -2.91 -23.14 6.72
N LEU A 82 -3.61 -22.62 7.73
CA LEU A 82 -5.08 -22.73 7.81
C LEU A 82 -5.77 -22.03 6.63
N ASN A 83 -5.29 -20.86 6.22
CA ASN A 83 -5.75 -20.15 5.04
C ASN A 83 -5.46 -20.96 3.77
N ALA A 84 -4.22 -21.43 3.60
CA ALA A 84 -3.79 -22.26 2.47
C ALA A 84 -4.69 -23.50 2.29
N GLN A 85 -4.97 -24.22 3.40
CA GLN A 85 -5.86 -25.38 3.39
C GLN A 85 -7.30 -25.00 3.00
N ALA A 86 -7.80 -23.83 3.44
CA ALA A 86 -9.13 -23.39 3.10
C ALA A 86 -9.24 -23.03 1.61
N VAL A 87 -8.24 -22.33 1.07
CA VAL A 87 -8.15 -22.01 -0.36
C VAL A 87 -7.97 -23.27 -1.20
N TRP A 88 -7.15 -24.23 -0.74
CA TRP A 88 -6.98 -25.52 -1.40
C TRP A 88 -8.32 -26.27 -1.56
N ARG A 89 -9.19 -26.27 -0.53
CA ARG A 89 -10.53 -26.88 -0.62
C ARG A 89 -11.39 -26.20 -1.68
N VAL A 90 -11.39 -24.85 -1.73
CA VAL A 90 -12.12 -24.07 -2.73
C VAL A 90 -11.57 -24.35 -4.13
N ALA A 91 -10.26 -24.35 -4.31
CA ALA A 91 -9.60 -24.64 -5.57
C ALA A 91 -9.92 -26.08 -6.07
N THR A 92 -9.93 -27.06 -5.15
CA THR A 92 -10.33 -28.45 -5.46
C THR A 92 -11.79 -28.54 -5.89
N ALA A 93 -12.71 -27.79 -5.26
CA ALA A 93 -14.11 -27.73 -5.67
C ALA A 93 -14.25 -27.10 -7.07
N LEU A 94 -13.58 -26.00 -7.33
CA LEU A 94 -13.53 -25.36 -8.65
C LEU A 94 -13.04 -26.32 -9.74
N LYS A 95 -12.00 -27.10 -9.47
CA LYS A 95 -11.49 -28.11 -10.41
C LYS A 95 -12.54 -29.19 -10.71
N LYS A 96 -13.31 -29.62 -9.70
CA LYS A 96 -14.41 -30.58 -9.88
C LYS A 96 -15.57 -30.00 -10.69
N GLU A 97 -15.81 -28.67 -10.59
CA GLU A 97 -16.77 -27.93 -11.40
C GLU A 97 -16.30 -27.70 -12.85
N GLY A 98 -15.07 -28.14 -13.20
CA GLY A 98 -14.48 -27.96 -14.52
C GLY A 98 -13.76 -26.62 -14.74
N PHE A 99 -13.58 -25.82 -13.69
CA PHE A 99 -12.75 -24.63 -13.76
C PHE A 99 -11.27 -25.01 -13.54
N VAL A 100 -10.47 -24.84 -14.58
CA VAL A 100 -9.00 -24.95 -14.53
C VAL A 100 -8.42 -23.61 -14.97
N PRO A 101 -7.70 -22.88 -14.12
CA PRO A 101 -7.14 -21.58 -14.47
C PRO A 101 -5.99 -21.72 -15.48
N ASP A 102 -5.89 -20.75 -16.38
CA ASP A 102 -4.71 -20.57 -17.25
C ASP A 102 -3.59 -19.84 -16.52
N LEU A 103 -3.94 -19.03 -15.50
CA LEU A 103 -3.00 -18.29 -14.68
C LEU A 103 -3.60 -18.06 -13.28
N MET A 104 -2.80 -18.25 -12.25
CA MET A 104 -3.11 -17.96 -10.86
C MET A 104 -2.35 -16.71 -10.42
N ILE A 105 -3.04 -15.79 -9.75
CA ILE A 105 -2.47 -14.54 -9.22
C ILE A 105 -2.87 -14.43 -7.74
N GLY A 106 -1.92 -14.31 -6.84
CA GLY A 106 -2.29 -14.25 -5.43
C GLY A 106 -1.31 -13.49 -4.55
N HIS A 107 -1.84 -12.92 -3.46
CA HIS A 107 -1.02 -12.29 -2.43
C HIS A 107 -0.48 -13.37 -1.49
N ASN A 108 0.85 -13.42 -1.34
CA ASN A 108 1.49 -14.49 -0.57
C ASN A 108 1.45 -14.28 0.96
N GLY A 109 1.24 -13.04 1.42
CA GLY A 109 1.50 -12.65 2.82
C GLY A 109 0.71 -13.40 3.89
N TRP A 110 -0.46 -13.93 3.55
CA TRP A 110 -1.32 -14.67 4.50
C TRP A 110 -1.44 -16.17 4.17
N GLY A 111 -0.62 -16.67 3.22
CA GLY A 111 -0.46 -18.10 2.92
C GLY A 111 -1.42 -18.69 1.91
N GLU A 112 -2.40 -17.93 1.40
CA GLU A 112 -3.46 -18.44 0.52
C GLU A 112 -2.94 -19.13 -0.74
N THR A 113 -1.75 -18.74 -1.22
CA THR A 113 -1.18 -19.25 -2.47
C THR A 113 -0.44 -20.59 -2.31
N LEU A 114 -0.08 -20.99 -1.08
CA LEU A 114 0.91 -22.05 -0.81
C LEU A 114 0.57 -23.43 -1.41
N PHE A 115 -0.73 -23.80 -1.51
CA PHE A 115 -1.15 -25.11 -2.00
C PHE A 115 -1.91 -25.07 -3.33
N LEU A 116 -1.85 -23.95 -4.05
CA LEU A 116 -2.53 -23.83 -5.36
C LEU A 116 -1.92 -24.74 -6.42
N LYS A 117 -0.60 -24.90 -6.42
CA LYS A 117 0.11 -25.78 -7.37
C LYS A 117 -0.20 -27.26 -7.15
N ASP A 118 -0.60 -27.68 -5.94
CA ASP A 118 -1.05 -29.07 -5.68
C ASP A 118 -2.39 -29.37 -6.37
N VAL A 119 -3.21 -28.34 -6.62
CA VAL A 119 -4.48 -28.49 -7.35
C VAL A 119 -4.30 -28.27 -8.85
N PHE A 120 -3.55 -27.25 -9.23
CA PHE A 120 -3.33 -26.82 -10.62
C PHE A 120 -1.83 -26.77 -10.95
N PRO A 121 -1.14 -27.92 -11.05
CA PRO A 121 0.31 -27.97 -11.24
C PRO A 121 0.79 -27.28 -12.52
N GLU A 122 0.00 -27.35 -13.59
CA GLU A 122 0.36 -26.79 -14.90
C GLU A 122 0.11 -25.29 -15.02
N ALA A 123 -0.82 -24.74 -14.22
CA ALA A 123 -1.13 -23.30 -14.26
C ALA A 123 -0.01 -22.51 -13.58
N PRO A 124 0.58 -21.52 -14.25
CA PRO A 124 1.59 -20.67 -13.61
C PRO A 124 0.98 -19.86 -12.45
N LEU A 125 1.79 -19.64 -11.41
CA LEU A 125 1.44 -18.88 -10.23
C LEU A 125 2.29 -17.61 -10.14
N LEU A 126 1.65 -16.44 -10.29
CA LEU A 126 2.21 -15.13 -9.97
C LEU A 126 1.90 -14.77 -8.53
N ALA A 127 2.91 -14.76 -7.65
CA ALA A 127 2.75 -14.40 -6.27
C ALA A 127 3.15 -12.94 -6.02
N TYR A 128 2.28 -12.19 -5.33
CA TYR A 128 2.58 -10.84 -4.87
C TYR A 128 3.31 -10.92 -3.53
N PHE A 129 4.55 -10.45 -3.51
CA PHE A 129 5.44 -10.41 -2.36
C PHE A 129 5.53 -8.99 -1.81
N GLU A 130 4.75 -8.67 -0.77
CA GLU A 130 4.67 -7.34 -0.23
C GLU A 130 5.89 -6.97 0.61
N PHE A 131 6.33 -7.86 1.52
CA PHE A 131 7.41 -7.56 2.43
C PHE A 131 8.14 -8.82 2.93
N PHE A 132 9.47 -8.71 3.06
CA PHE A 132 10.32 -9.72 3.70
C PHE A 132 10.94 -9.12 4.97
N TYR A 133 10.63 -9.71 6.11
CA TYR A 133 11.05 -9.20 7.41
C TYR A 133 12.57 -9.33 7.63
N ARG A 134 13.19 -8.28 8.14
CA ARG A 134 14.60 -8.23 8.48
C ARG A 134 14.75 -8.02 9.98
N PRO A 135 15.70 -8.71 10.65
CA PRO A 135 15.93 -8.50 12.09
C PRO A 135 16.57 -7.14 12.40
N THR A 136 17.14 -6.47 11.39
CA THR A 136 17.79 -5.16 11.49
C THR A 136 17.72 -4.42 10.16
N GLY A 137 17.83 -3.09 10.18
CA GLY A 137 17.92 -2.25 8.98
C GLY A 137 16.58 -2.07 8.24
N SER A 138 15.46 -2.39 8.88
CA SER A 138 14.12 -2.08 8.39
C SER A 138 13.26 -1.51 9.53
N ASP A 139 12.06 -2.01 9.71
CA ASP A 139 11.12 -1.57 10.75
C ASP A 139 11.53 -1.97 12.18
N ILE A 140 12.25 -3.11 12.33
CA ILE A 140 12.72 -3.61 13.62
C ILE A 140 13.84 -2.71 14.17
N ASP A 141 13.75 -2.33 15.45
CA ASP A 141 14.68 -1.43 16.15
C ASP A 141 14.81 -0.03 15.52
N PHE A 142 13.86 0.38 14.69
CA PHE A 142 13.92 1.70 14.06
C PHE A 142 13.58 2.82 15.04
N ASP A 143 12.56 2.63 15.89
CA ASP A 143 12.06 3.68 16.77
C ASP A 143 12.53 3.46 18.22
N PRO A 144 13.38 4.36 18.77
CA PRO A 144 13.88 4.21 20.12
C PRO A 144 12.82 4.35 21.21
N GLU A 145 11.65 4.96 20.94
CA GLU A 145 10.52 5.01 21.87
C GLU A 145 9.81 3.64 21.98
N PHE A 146 9.92 2.82 20.95
CA PHE A 146 9.33 1.48 20.89
C PHE A 146 10.39 0.42 20.61
N PRO A 147 11.39 0.25 21.51
CA PRO A 147 12.52 -0.64 21.27
C PRO A 147 12.07 -2.10 21.15
N ASP A 148 12.60 -2.80 20.16
CA ASP A 148 12.35 -4.19 19.97
C ASP A 148 13.25 -5.06 20.87
N SER A 149 12.68 -6.15 21.39
CA SER A 149 13.44 -7.14 22.16
C SER A 149 14.22 -8.09 21.23
N ALA A 150 15.23 -8.77 21.79
CA ALA A 150 15.90 -9.87 21.08
C ALA A 150 14.89 -10.91 20.57
N ASP A 151 13.82 -11.15 21.34
CA ASP A 151 12.74 -12.05 20.97
C ASP A 151 11.92 -11.57 19.74
N THR A 152 11.70 -10.26 19.59
CA THR A 152 11.07 -9.69 18.39
C THR A 152 11.92 -9.95 17.15
N ARG A 153 13.25 -9.78 17.26
CA ARG A 153 14.19 -10.08 16.15
C ARG A 153 14.17 -11.56 15.76
N LEU A 154 14.17 -12.48 16.73
CA LEU A 154 14.06 -13.93 16.44
C LEU A 154 12.71 -14.24 15.80
N ARG A 155 11.61 -13.66 16.31
CA ARG A 155 10.27 -13.84 15.77
C ARG A 155 10.18 -13.34 14.32
N SER A 156 10.80 -12.20 13.99
CA SER A 156 10.77 -11.63 12.65
C SER A 156 11.31 -12.57 11.58
N GLN A 157 12.33 -13.38 11.92
CA GLN A 157 12.87 -14.38 11.01
C GLN A 157 11.84 -15.48 10.72
N VAL A 158 11.08 -15.92 11.74
CA VAL A 158 10.05 -16.96 11.60
C VAL A 158 8.82 -16.44 10.81
N LEU A 159 8.54 -15.13 10.85
CA LEU A 159 7.50 -14.52 10.00
C LEU A 159 7.75 -14.73 8.50
N ASN A 160 9.00 -14.94 8.10
CA ASN A 160 9.34 -15.22 6.71
C ASN A 160 9.07 -16.68 6.28
N ALA A 161 8.63 -17.56 7.15
CA ALA A 161 8.32 -18.95 6.76
C ALA A 161 7.33 -19.00 5.60
N THR A 162 6.24 -18.22 5.66
CA THR A 162 5.25 -18.11 4.57
C THR A 162 5.86 -17.52 3.29
N ASN A 163 6.73 -16.50 3.44
CA ASN A 163 7.41 -15.90 2.28
C ASN A 163 8.35 -16.91 1.61
N LEU A 164 9.13 -17.67 2.39
CA LEU A 164 10.08 -18.66 1.85
C LEU A 164 9.34 -19.80 1.16
N MET A 165 8.26 -20.32 1.74
CA MET A 165 7.42 -21.34 1.09
C MET A 165 6.82 -20.79 -0.20
N GLY A 166 6.29 -19.57 -0.20
CA GLY A 166 5.72 -18.94 -1.38
C GLY A 166 6.73 -18.70 -2.49
N LEU A 167 7.98 -18.33 -2.14
CA LEU A 167 9.06 -18.15 -3.12
C LEU A 167 9.47 -19.47 -3.81
N GLU A 168 9.32 -20.61 -3.13
CA GLU A 168 9.54 -21.93 -3.71
C GLU A 168 8.34 -22.41 -4.55
N CYS A 169 7.10 -22.12 -4.10
CA CYS A 169 5.88 -22.58 -4.78
C CYS A 169 5.54 -21.75 -6.03
N ALA A 170 5.87 -20.45 -6.04
CA ALA A 170 5.49 -19.55 -7.14
C ALA A 170 6.39 -19.71 -8.36
N ASP A 171 5.81 -19.68 -9.55
CA ASP A 171 6.56 -19.62 -10.80
C ASP A 171 7.23 -18.26 -10.98
N TRP A 172 6.58 -17.18 -10.53
CA TRP A 172 7.12 -15.82 -10.55
C TRP A 172 6.60 -14.95 -9.42
N GLY A 173 7.36 -13.92 -9.05
CA GLY A 173 7.03 -12.95 -8.04
C GLY A 173 6.78 -11.55 -8.61
N GLN A 174 5.93 -10.77 -7.92
CA GLN A 174 5.73 -9.34 -8.13
C GLN A 174 5.88 -8.60 -6.81
N THR A 175 6.50 -7.42 -6.85
CA THR A 175 6.55 -6.48 -5.72
C THR A 175 6.49 -5.05 -6.25
N PRO A 176 5.99 -4.05 -5.47
CA PRO A 176 5.73 -2.72 -6.03
C PRO A 176 6.98 -1.84 -6.15
N THR A 177 8.02 -2.05 -5.33
CA THR A 177 9.16 -1.13 -5.24
C THR A 177 10.51 -1.84 -5.28
N VAL A 178 11.56 -1.11 -5.66
CA VAL A 178 12.95 -1.61 -5.62
C VAL A 178 13.35 -1.90 -4.19
N TRP A 179 13.00 -0.99 -3.27
CA TRP A 179 13.32 -1.16 -1.86
C TRP A 179 12.71 -2.44 -1.29
N GLN A 180 11.42 -2.71 -1.56
CA GLN A 180 10.76 -3.94 -1.10
C GLN A 180 11.41 -5.19 -1.70
N ARG A 181 11.71 -5.22 -3.02
CA ARG A 181 12.44 -6.35 -3.62
C ARG A 181 13.78 -6.60 -2.94
N ASN A 182 14.48 -5.53 -2.57
CA ASN A 182 15.80 -5.63 -1.95
C ASN A 182 15.75 -6.15 -0.49
N GLN A 183 14.57 -6.25 0.13
CA GLN A 183 14.42 -6.95 1.40
C GLN A 183 14.51 -8.47 1.23
N PHE A 184 14.11 -9.01 0.09
CA PHE A 184 14.15 -10.44 -0.19
C PHE A 184 15.58 -10.98 -0.34
N PRO A 185 15.83 -12.28 -0.03
CA PRO A 185 17.14 -12.88 -0.24
C PRO A 185 17.58 -12.78 -1.71
N MET A 186 18.87 -12.50 -1.94
CA MET A 186 19.43 -12.22 -3.26
C MET A 186 19.08 -13.29 -4.30
N ARG A 187 19.12 -14.58 -3.90
CA ARG A 187 18.85 -15.73 -4.77
C ARG A 187 17.44 -15.76 -5.39
N TYR A 188 16.49 -14.99 -4.83
CA TYR A 188 15.12 -14.94 -5.37
C TYR A 188 14.81 -13.66 -6.16
N ARG A 189 15.66 -12.62 -6.04
CA ARG A 189 15.36 -11.28 -6.60
C ARG A 189 15.19 -11.29 -8.10
N ASP A 190 15.90 -12.15 -8.82
CA ASP A 190 15.81 -12.27 -10.28
C ASP A 190 14.51 -12.93 -10.75
N ARG A 191 13.73 -13.52 -9.83
CA ARG A 191 12.40 -14.06 -10.07
C ARG A 191 11.28 -13.16 -9.52
N ILE A 192 11.59 -11.93 -9.13
CA ILE A 192 10.63 -10.95 -8.62
C ILE A 192 10.69 -9.69 -9.49
N SER A 193 9.63 -9.47 -10.27
CA SER A 193 9.46 -8.25 -11.04
C SER A 193 9.01 -7.09 -10.17
N ILE A 194 9.50 -5.88 -10.48
CA ILE A 194 9.05 -4.64 -9.84
C ILE A 194 7.97 -4.04 -10.71
N VAL A 195 6.71 -4.20 -10.28
CA VAL A 195 5.55 -3.64 -10.96
C VAL A 195 4.59 -3.08 -9.91
N HIS A 196 4.44 -1.76 -9.87
CA HIS A 196 3.55 -1.07 -8.94
C HIS A 196 2.08 -1.22 -9.35
N GLU A 197 1.15 -1.13 -8.38
CA GLU A 197 -0.30 -1.21 -8.63
C GLU A 197 -0.81 -0.01 -9.44
N GLY A 198 -0.14 1.12 -9.32
CA GLY A 198 -0.45 2.36 -10.01
C GLY A 198 -1.47 3.24 -9.29
N ILE A 199 -1.42 4.52 -9.63
CA ILE A 199 -2.39 5.55 -9.22
C ILE A 199 -3.16 5.98 -10.46
N ASP A 200 -4.48 5.97 -10.41
CA ASP A 200 -5.30 6.53 -11.51
C ASP A 200 -5.21 8.07 -11.44
N THR A 201 -4.24 8.64 -12.15
CA THR A 201 -3.96 10.08 -12.14
C THR A 201 -5.04 10.92 -12.82
N SER A 202 -5.98 10.28 -13.51
CA SER A 202 -7.18 10.94 -14.04
C SER A 202 -8.23 11.20 -12.96
N VAL A 203 -8.22 10.40 -11.90
CA VAL A 203 -9.09 10.54 -10.72
C VAL A 203 -8.37 11.30 -9.62
N VAL A 204 -7.13 10.86 -9.29
CA VAL A 204 -6.30 11.48 -8.25
C VAL A 204 -5.54 12.65 -8.88
N ARG A 205 -6.15 13.82 -8.86
CA ARG A 205 -5.62 15.03 -9.50
C ARG A 205 -5.97 16.28 -8.67
N PRO A 206 -5.28 17.40 -8.88
CA PRO A 206 -5.69 18.68 -8.35
C PRO A 206 -7.11 19.03 -8.80
N GLU A 207 -7.90 19.63 -7.91
CA GLU A 207 -9.27 20.08 -8.18
C GLU A 207 -9.47 21.46 -7.57
N ALA A 208 -9.60 22.48 -8.42
CA ALA A 208 -9.67 23.88 -7.97
C ALA A 208 -10.92 24.17 -7.13
N ASP A 209 -12.01 23.48 -7.42
CA ASP A 209 -13.29 23.66 -6.73
C ASP A 209 -13.48 22.69 -5.56
N ALA A 210 -12.42 21.95 -5.16
CA ALA A 210 -12.50 21.07 -4.02
C ALA A 210 -12.82 21.84 -2.73
N TRP A 211 -13.54 21.20 -1.83
CA TRP A 211 -13.83 21.74 -0.52
C TRP A 211 -14.06 20.65 0.53
N VAL A 212 -13.75 20.98 1.76
CA VAL A 212 -14.03 20.14 2.94
C VAL A 212 -14.76 21.02 3.97
N ARG A 213 -15.94 20.55 4.44
CA ARG A 213 -16.66 21.19 5.53
C ARG A 213 -16.20 20.61 6.86
N LEU A 214 -15.80 21.47 7.78
CA LEU A 214 -15.48 21.08 9.15
C LEU A 214 -16.76 20.85 9.95
N HIS A 215 -16.79 19.77 10.74
CA HIS A 215 -17.95 19.48 11.58
C HIS A 215 -17.97 20.30 12.87
N SER A 216 -16.82 20.85 13.28
CA SER A 216 -16.68 21.62 14.52
C SER A 216 -17.45 22.93 14.53
N ASP A 217 -17.40 23.69 13.44
CA ASP A 217 -17.95 25.05 13.31
C ASP A 217 -18.67 25.30 11.98
N GLY A 218 -18.70 24.30 11.09
CA GLY A 218 -19.30 24.39 9.77
C GLY A 218 -18.47 25.16 8.73
N SER A 219 -17.26 25.62 9.07
CA SER A 219 -16.37 26.32 8.14
C SER A 219 -15.97 25.42 6.97
N ILE A 220 -15.62 26.06 5.85
CA ILE A 220 -15.28 25.36 4.60
C ILE A 220 -13.84 25.69 4.25
N LEU A 221 -13.02 24.63 4.16
CA LEU A 221 -11.64 24.70 3.69
C LEU A 221 -11.57 24.43 2.18
N ARG A 222 -10.73 25.20 1.48
CA ARG A 222 -10.54 25.17 0.02
C ARG A 222 -9.06 25.12 -0.35
N PRO A 223 -8.70 24.77 -1.60
CA PRO A 223 -7.34 24.95 -2.10
C PRO A 223 -6.91 26.43 -1.94
N GLY A 224 -5.73 26.63 -1.37
CA GLY A 224 -5.19 27.94 -1.03
C GLY A 224 -5.28 28.30 0.46
N ASP A 225 -6.13 27.63 1.23
CA ASP A 225 -6.11 27.75 2.69
C ASP A 225 -4.87 27.05 3.29
N GLU A 226 -4.45 27.45 4.49
CA GLU A 226 -3.35 26.83 5.21
C GLU A 226 -3.78 25.47 5.79
N VAL A 227 -3.97 24.47 4.93
CA VAL A 227 -4.40 23.12 5.32
C VAL A 227 -3.22 22.18 5.36
N VAL A 228 -2.93 21.64 6.55
CA VAL A 228 -1.96 20.57 6.78
C VAL A 228 -2.70 19.24 6.91
N THR A 229 -2.31 18.25 6.14
CA THR A 229 -2.97 16.93 6.20
C THR A 229 -2.01 15.84 6.62
N TYR A 230 -2.55 14.86 7.33
CA TYR A 230 -1.90 13.58 7.64
C TYR A 230 -2.90 12.46 7.38
N ALA A 231 -2.47 11.39 6.69
CA ALA A 231 -3.35 10.27 6.41
C ALA A 231 -2.65 8.92 6.60
N ALA A 232 -3.29 8.04 7.37
CA ALA A 232 -2.86 6.67 7.57
C ALA A 232 -4.09 5.74 7.70
N ARG A 233 -3.91 4.43 7.49
CA ARG A 233 -4.98 3.47 7.75
C ARG A 233 -5.41 3.50 9.21
N ASN A 234 -4.42 3.51 10.11
CA ASN A 234 -4.60 3.65 11.55
C ASN A 234 -3.55 4.61 12.11
N LEU A 235 -3.92 5.33 13.16
CA LEU A 235 -3.10 6.34 13.82
C LEU A 235 -2.13 5.67 14.80
N GLU A 236 -0.98 5.24 14.29
CA GLU A 236 0.00 4.42 15.01
C GLU A 236 1.45 4.83 14.74
N PRO A 237 2.43 4.43 15.58
CA PRO A 237 3.85 4.82 15.45
C PRO A 237 4.48 4.45 14.11
N TYR A 238 4.14 3.30 13.51
CA TYR A 238 4.68 2.88 12.20
C TYR A 238 4.50 3.90 11.09
N ARG A 239 3.49 4.78 11.22
CA ARG A 239 3.22 5.89 10.31
C ARG A 239 3.63 7.25 10.88
N GLY A 240 4.47 7.25 11.94
CA GLY A 240 5.00 8.46 12.56
C GLY A 240 3.94 9.33 13.25
N PHE A 241 2.76 8.77 13.57
CA PHE A 241 1.67 9.55 14.16
C PHE A 241 2.08 10.25 15.46
N HIS A 242 2.87 9.61 16.31
CA HIS A 242 3.37 10.18 17.57
C HIS A 242 4.31 11.35 17.33
N VAL A 243 5.19 11.28 16.32
CA VAL A 243 6.10 12.37 15.97
C VAL A 243 5.33 13.53 15.34
N PHE A 244 4.39 13.24 14.43
CA PHE A 244 3.53 14.24 13.82
C PHE A 244 2.69 14.98 14.87
N MET A 245 2.02 14.29 15.77
CA MET A 245 1.25 14.94 16.85
C MET A 245 2.12 15.86 17.69
N ARG A 246 3.30 15.43 18.06
CA ARG A 246 4.26 16.22 18.86
C ARG A 246 4.88 17.38 18.08
N SER A 247 4.75 17.45 16.77
CA SER A 247 5.13 18.61 15.96
C SER A 247 4.03 19.70 15.91
N LEU A 248 2.77 19.34 16.23
CA LEU A 248 1.61 20.25 16.12
C LEU A 248 1.72 21.51 16.97
N PRO A 249 2.20 21.49 18.24
CA PRO A 249 2.35 22.71 19.03
C PRO A 249 3.14 23.79 18.28
N GLU A 250 4.26 23.42 17.68
CA GLU A 250 5.12 24.36 16.96
C GLU A 250 4.52 24.76 15.60
N ILE A 251 3.89 23.83 14.87
CA ILE A 251 3.17 24.13 13.61
C ILE A 251 2.07 25.16 13.87
N LEU A 252 1.21 24.92 14.86
CA LEU A 252 0.06 25.78 15.17
C LEU A 252 0.48 27.14 15.74
N ARG A 253 1.61 27.19 16.45
CA ARG A 253 2.21 28.44 16.95
C ARG A 253 2.74 29.31 15.80
N ARG A 254 3.45 28.70 14.84
CA ARG A 254 4.01 29.42 13.68
C ARG A 254 2.91 29.85 12.70
N ARG A 255 1.89 29.01 12.54
CA ARG A 255 0.79 29.21 11.58
C ARG A 255 -0.56 29.32 12.29
N PRO A 256 -0.91 30.52 12.79
CA PRO A 256 -2.16 30.71 13.54
C PRO A 256 -3.43 30.46 12.75
N ARG A 257 -3.37 30.51 11.41
CA ARG A 257 -4.52 30.24 10.51
C ARG A 257 -4.57 28.80 10.02
N ALA A 258 -3.55 27.98 10.29
CA ALA A 258 -3.50 26.62 9.78
C ALA A 258 -4.55 25.72 10.44
N HIS A 259 -5.22 24.91 9.61
CA HIS A 259 -6.06 23.80 10.02
C HIS A 259 -5.36 22.48 9.73
N VAL A 260 -5.43 21.55 10.66
CA VAL A 260 -4.81 20.22 10.54
C VAL A 260 -5.90 19.17 10.39
N LEU A 261 -5.90 18.44 9.27
CA LEU A 261 -6.83 17.36 8.98
C LEU A 261 -6.15 16.02 9.11
N ILE A 262 -6.61 15.19 10.03
CA ILE A 262 -6.03 13.87 10.34
C ILE A 262 -7.02 12.77 9.95
N VAL A 263 -6.62 11.96 8.97
CA VAL A 263 -7.41 10.81 8.46
C VAL A 263 -6.80 9.52 8.96
N GLY A 264 -7.60 8.66 9.60
CA GLY A 264 -7.17 7.35 10.05
C GLY A 264 -8.04 6.80 11.17
N GLY A 265 -8.04 5.48 11.33
CA GLY A 265 -8.71 4.78 12.42
C GLY A 265 -7.87 4.75 13.69
N ASP A 266 -8.50 4.41 14.81
CA ASP A 266 -7.84 4.32 16.12
C ASP A 266 -7.25 2.93 16.44
N GLU A 267 -7.32 1.99 15.48
CA GLU A 267 -6.76 0.66 15.63
C GLU A 267 -5.24 0.65 15.37
N VAL A 268 -4.63 -0.53 15.48
CA VAL A 268 -3.21 -0.76 15.18
C VAL A 268 -3.13 -1.81 14.07
N SER A 269 -2.44 -1.47 12.98
CA SER A 269 -2.20 -2.36 11.83
C SER A 269 -0.90 -3.15 11.96
N TYR A 270 0.18 -2.48 12.37
CA TYR A 270 1.54 -3.03 12.29
C TYR A 270 2.29 -2.99 13.62
N GLY A 271 2.13 -1.92 14.39
CA GLY A 271 2.87 -1.65 15.61
C GLY A 271 2.36 -2.40 16.86
N LEU A 272 2.88 -1.99 17.99
CA LEU A 272 2.48 -2.52 19.30
C LEU A 272 1.06 -2.06 19.64
N ARG A 273 0.21 -3.01 20.01
CA ARG A 273 -1.13 -2.70 20.52
C ARG A 273 -1.06 -2.19 21.96
N LEU A 274 -1.77 -1.11 22.20
CA LEU A 274 -1.96 -0.60 23.57
C LEU A 274 -2.96 -1.48 24.35
N PRO A 275 -2.97 -1.39 25.69
CA PRO A 275 -3.97 -2.05 26.50
C PRO A 275 -5.41 -1.75 26.06
N ALA A 276 -6.34 -2.66 26.37
CA ALA A 276 -7.74 -2.53 26.00
C ALA A 276 -8.32 -1.16 26.42
N GLY A 277 -9.06 -0.51 25.53
CA GLY A 277 -9.65 0.81 25.74
C GLY A 277 -8.69 2.00 25.52
N GLN A 278 -7.40 1.77 25.26
CA GLN A 278 -6.45 2.81 24.94
C GLN A 278 -6.20 2.88 23.42
N THR A 279 -5.96 4.11 22.94
CA THR A 279 -5.55 4.37 21.57
C THR A 279 -4.39 5.35 21.53
N TYR A 280 -3.55 5.29 20.50
CA TYR A 280 -2.44 6.27 20.35
C TYR A 280 -2.97 7.71 20.27
N ARG A 281 -4.13 7.94 19.64
CA ARG A 281 -4.76 9.25 19.60
C ARG A 281 -5.06 9.77 21.02
N ARG A 282 -5.74 8.98 21.86
CA ARG A 282 -6.06 9.38 23.25
C ARG A 282 -4.80 9.63 24.08
N LYS A 283 -3.81 8.74 23.94
CA LYS A 283 -2.50 8.88 24.64
C LYS A 283 -1.83 10.20 24.29
N LEU A 284 -1.74 10.52 23.00
CA LEU A 284 -1.06 11.73 22.52
C LEU A 284 -1.85 13.01 22.78
N LEU A 285 -3.18 12.96 22.72
CA LEU A 285 -4.02 14.11 23.14
C LEU A 285 -3.84 14.44 24.63
N ALA A 286 -3.75 13.44 25.49
CA ALA A 286 -3.47 13.64 26.91
C ALA A 286 -2.04 14.17 27.14
N GLU A 287 -1.04 13.67 26.39
CA GLU A 287 0.34 14.16 26.45
C GLU A 287 0.45 15.65 26.06
N LEU A 288 -0.36 16.07 25.07
CA LEU A 288 -0.33 17.42 24.48
C LEU A 288 -1.44 18.33 25.03
N GLU A 289 -2.05 17.97 26.14
CA GLU A 289 -3.09 18.78 26.77
C GLU A 289 -2.59 20.20 27.06
N GLY A 290 -3.37 21.21 26.66
CA GLY A 290 -3.01 22.62 26.79
C GLY A 290 -1.91 23.12 25.84
N GLN A 291 -1.29 22.25 25.02
CA GLN A 291 -0.23 22.62 24.08
C GLN A 291 -0.74 22.77 22.63
N ILE A 292 -1.89 22.20 22.29
CA ILE A 292 -2.49 22.26 20.96
C ILE A 292 -3.90 22.88 21.01
N ASP A 293 -4.22 23.67 20.00
CA ASP A 293 -5.56 24.23 19.83
C ASP A 293 -6.43 23.22 19.06
N LEU A 294 -7.29 22.52 19.80
CA LEU A 294 -8.17 21.49 19.25
C LEU A 294 -9.27 22.07 18.33
N ALA A 295 -9.54 23.37 18.33
CA ALA A 295 -10.43 24.00 17.35
C ALA A 295 -9.86 23.96 15.92
N ARG A 296 -8.53 23.79 15.81
CA ARG A 296 -7.81 23.75 14.52
C ARG A 296 -7.27 22.35 14.16
N VAL A 297 -7.45 21.34 15.02
CA VAL A 297 -7.01 19.95 14.77
C VAL A 297 -8.22 19.04 14.65
N HIS A 298 -8.44 18.51 13.44
CA HIS A 298 -9.65 17.80 13.09
C HIS A 298 -9.35 16.31 12.79
N PHE A 299 -9.82 15.42 13.66
CA PHE A 299 -9.74 13.97 13.47
C PHE A 299 -10.94 13.51 12.67
N LEU A 300 -10.73 13.16 11.40
CA LEU A 300 -11.79 12.81 10.45
C LEU A 300 -12.15 11.32 10.47
N GLY A 301 -11.39 10.49 11.20
CA GLY A 301 -11.60 9.04 11.21
C GLY A 301 -11.28 8.40 9.84
N ARG A 302 -11.94 7.28 9.55
CA ARG A 302 -11.87 6.63 8.24
C ARG A 302 -12.90 7.27 7.32
N LEU A 303 -12.47 7.69 6.15
CA LEU A 303 -13.31 8.34 5.15
C LEU A 303 -13.63 7.40 3.99
N ALA A 304 -14.76 7.63 3.32
CA ALA A 304 -14.99 7.13 1.97
C ALA A 304 -13.94 7.73 1.02
N TYR A 305 -13.60 6.99 -0.05
CA TYR A 305 -12.46 7.34 -0.89
C TYR A 305 -12.59 8.71 -1.58
N ASP A 306 -13.79 9.07 -2.02
CA ASP A 306 -14.10 10.37 -2.62
C ASP A 306 -13.90 11.54 -1.63
N MET A 307 -14.31 11.35 -0.38
CA MET A 307 -14.08 12.33 0.68
C MET A 307 -12.60 12.44 1.07
N TYR A 308 -11.90 11.30 1.11
CA TYR A 308 -10.46 11.28 1.33
C TYR A 308 -9.71 12.03 0.22
N LEU A 309 -10.08 11.87 -1.05
CA LEU A 309 -9.49 12.63 -2.16
C LEU A 309 -9.72 14.14 -2.01
N ARG A 310 -10.91 14.57 -1.56
CA ARG A 310 -11.16 16.01 -1.29
C ARG A 310 -10.24 16.54 -0.20
N VAL A 311 -9.97 15.75 0.85
CA VAL A 311 -9.01 16.13 1.90
C VAL A 311 -7.61 16.36 1.31
N LEU A 312 -7.16 15.51 0.39
CA LEU A 312 -5.89 15.72 -0.30
C LEU A 312 -5.94 16.94 -1.25
N GLN A 313 -7.04 17.12 -1.95
CA GLN A 313 -7.21 18.22 -2.91
C GLN A 313 -7.22 19.62 -2.27
N VAL A 314 -7.69 19.76 -1.03
CA VAL A 314 -7.60 21.02 -0.28
C VAL A 314 -6.28 21.16 0.47
N SER A 315 -5.44 20.14 0.52
CA SER A 315 -4.19 20.13 1.29
C SER A 315 -3.14 21.03 0.67
N ALA A 316 -2.66 22.00 1.41
CA ALA A 316 -1.48 22.79 1.06
C ALA A 316 -0.19 21.99 1.31
N VAL A 317 -0.14 21.24 2.44
CA VAL A 317 0.99 20.41 2.85
C VAL A 317 0.49 19.07 3.36
N HIS A 318 1.01 17.97 2.78
CA HIS A 318 0.76 16.63 3.27
C HIS A 318 1.99 16.09 4.01
N VAL A 319 1.83 15.79 5.30
CA VAL A 319 2.90 15.17 6.10
C VAL A 319 2.79 13.65 6.00
N TYR A 320 3.85 13.01 5.50
CA TYR A 320 3.94 11.57 5.35
C TYR A 320 5.16 11.00 6.06
N LEU A 321 4.93 10.28 7.13
CA LEU A 321 5.99 9.63 7.90
C LEU A 321 5.80 8.11 7.85
N THR A 322 6.88 7.37 7.74
CA THR A 322 6.83 5.91 7.83
C THR A 322 8.16 5.35 8.33
N TYR A 323 8.09 4.27 9.11
CA TYR A 323 9.25 3.42 9.34
C TYR A 323 9.79 2.90 8.00
N PRO A 324 11.01 2.38 7.93
CA PRO A 324 11.49 1.62 6.77
C PRO A 324 10.66 0.35 6.56
N PHE A 325 9.46 0.54 6.01
CA PHE A 325 8.41 -0.47 5.84
C PHE A 325 7.66 -0.23 4.53
N VAL A 326 6.65 -1.05 4.24
CA VAL A 326 5.78 -0.90 3.06
C VAL A 326 5.18 0.50 2.98
N LEU A 327 5.33 1.17 1.84
CA LEU A 327 4.72 2.48 1.61
C LEU A 327 3.20 2.40 1.57
N SER A 328 2.55 3.46 2.06
CA SER A 328 1.12 3.67 1.82
C SER A 328 0.92 4.36 0.46
N TRP A 329 -0.14 4.02 -0.23
CA TRP A 329 -0.56 4.73 -1.45
C TRP A 329 -0.82 6.22 -1.20
N SER A 330 -1.15 6.60 0.04
CA SER A 330 -1.47 7.99 0.40
C SER A 330 -0.40 9.00 0.03
N MET A 331 0.90 8.62 0.08
CA MET A 331 1.98 9.50 -0.36
C MET A 331 1.92 9.77 -1.86
N LEU A 332 1.75 8.72 -2.66
CA LEU A 332 1.67 8.84 -4.12
C LEU A 332 0.38 9.57 -4.53
N GLU A 333 -0.71 9.31 -3.83
CA GLU A 333 -1.99 10.00 -4.04
C GLU A 333 -1.88 11.48 -3.68
N ALA A 334 -1.21 11.84 -2.58
CA ALA A 334 -0.95 13.23 -2.22
C ALA A 334 -0.08 13.94 -3.27
N MET A 335 0.99 13.31 -3.74
CA MET A 335 1.82 13.84 -4.84
C MET A 335 0.99 14.02 -6.12
N SER A 336 0.14 13.06 -6.46
CA SER A 336 -0.74 13.12 -7.63
C SER A 336 -1.81 14.20 -7.51
N ALA A 337 -2.37 14.40 -6.32
CA ALA A 337 -3.38 15.44 -6.03
C ALA A 337 -2.78 16.87 -6.00
N GLY A 338 -1.45 17.00 -6.10
CA GLY A 338 -0.75 18.28 -6.13
C GLY A 338 -0.42 18.86 -4.76
N CYS A 339 -0.44 18.05 -3.69
CA CYS A 339 0.06 18.47 -2.38
C CYS A 339 1.57 18.70 -2.41
N LEU A 340 2.08 19.64 -1.62
CA LEU A 340 3.48 19.60 -1.24
C LEU A 340 3.65 18.52 -0.15
N VAL A 341 4.48 17.53 -0.42
CA VAL A 341 4.70 16.45 0.54
C VAL A 341 5.94 16.74 1.38
N VAL A 342 5.76 16.78 2.69
CA VAL A 342 6.83 16.73 3.71
C VAL A 342 6.89 15.32 4.23
N ALA A 343 7.99 14.62 3.98
CA ALA A 343 8.09 13.19 4.28
C ALA A 343 9.34 12.84 5.08
N SER A 344 9.32 11.69 5.76
CA SER A 344 10.50 11.13 6.40
C SER A 344 11.56 10.74 5.37
N ASP A 345 12.84 10.96 5.69
CA ASP A 345 14.01 10.56 4.89
C ASP A 345 14.35 9.07 5.02
N THR A 346 13.33 8.25 5.16
CA THR A 346 13.48 6.80 5.23
C THR A 346 13.67 6.17 3.85
N PRO A 347 14.43 5.06 3.73
CA PRO A 347 14.80 4.49 2.44
C PRO A 347 13.63 4.21 1.47
N PRO A 348 12.46 3.67 1.90
CA PRO A 348 11.34 3.48 0.99
C PRO A 348 10.76 4.79 0.45
N VAL A 349 10.79 5.88 1.22
CA VAL A 349 10.32 7.21 0.79
C VAL A 349 11.29 7.82 -0.21
N MET A 350 12.60 7.70 0.03
CA MET A 350 13.64 8.25 -0.84
C MET A 350 13.68 7.59 -2.23
N GLU A 351 13.01 6.47 -2.44
CA GLU A 351 12.81 5.91 -3.79
C GLU A 351 11.90 6.81 -4.65
N PHE A 352 11.00 7.57 -4.04
CA PHE A 352 9.97 8.39 -4.70
C PHE A 352 10.23 9.88 -4.60
N ILE A 353 10.72 10.33 -3.44
CA ILE A 353 10.92 11.75 -3.13
C ILE A 353 12.40 12.09 -3.09
N ARG A 354 12.78 13.12 -3.84
CA ARG A 354 14.07 13.79 -3.77
C ARG A 354 13.88 15.16 -3.13
N HIS A 355 14.61 15.38 -2.04
CA HIS A 355 14.53 16.63 -1.29
C HIS A 355 14.77 17.86 -2.18
N GLY A 356 13.86 18.84 -2.14
CA GLY A 356 13.95 20.06 -2.93
C GLY A 356 13.65 19.92 -4.42
N GLU A 357 13.45 18.69 -4.94
CA GLU A 357 13.07 18.47 -6.33
C GLU A 357 11.57 18.24 -6.51
N ASN A 358 11.00 17.28 -5.77
CA ASN A 358 9.60 16.88 -5.89
C ASN A 358 8.93 16.64 -4.51
N GLY A 359 9.54 17.15 -3.44
CA GLY A 359 9.04 17.09 -2.07
C GLY A 359 10.11 17.54 -1.10
N LEU A 360 9.77 17.61 0.17
CA LEU A 360 10.68 17.94 1.26
C LEU A 360 10.90 16.71 2.14
N LEU A 361 12.16 16.35 2.40
CA LEU A 361 12.52 15.28 3.31
C LEU A 361 13.00 15.86 4.63
N THR A 362 12.64 15.22 5.72
CA THR A 362 13.08 15.56 7.07
C THR A 362 13.37 14.28 7.85
N ASP A 363 14.25 14.35 8.83
CA ASP A 363 14.46 13.25 9.76
C ASP A 363 13.13 12.82 10.40
N PHE A 364 12.89 11.51 10.44
CA PHE A 364 11.63 10.93 10.94
C PHE A 364 11.31 11.37 12.36
N PHE A 365 12.33 11.53 13.24
CA PHE A 365 12.19 11.87 14.65
C PHE A 365 12.22 13.37 14.92
N SER A 366 12.56 14.20 13.93
CA SER A 366 12.71 15.65 14.10
C SER A 366 11.36 16.37 14.07
N ARG A 367 10.75 16.57 15.24
CA ARG A 367 9.52 17.35 15.42
C ARG A 367 9.70 18.78 14.89
N GLU A 368 10.83 19.40 15.23
CA GLU A 368 11.20 20.75 14.79
C GLU A 368 11.46 20.80 13.28
N GLY A 369 12.06 19.75 12.72
CA GLY A 369 12.28 19.62 11.28
C GLY A 369 10.96 19.55 10.52
N ILE A 370 10.00 18.75 10.99
CA ILE A 370 8.66 18.67 10.43
C ILE A 370 7.96 20.04 10.52
N ALA A 371 7.97 20.67 11.71
CA ALA A 371 7.31 21.95 11.91
C ALA A 371 7.92 23.05 11.03
N ARG A 372 9.25 23.09 10.87
CA ARG A 372 9.95 24.04 10.01
C ARG A 372 9.62 23.80 8.52
N ALA A 373 9.61 22.54 8.07
CA ALA A 373 9.29 22.21 6.67
C ALA A 373 7.83 22.56 6.32
N VAL A 374 6.90 22.34 7.26
CA VAL A 374 5.49 22.75 7.11
C VAL A 374 5.37 24.26 7.09
N ASP A 375 6.06 24.98 7.99
CA ASP A 375 6.08 26.43 8.06
C ASP A 375 6.61 27.04 6.76
N GLU A 376 7.77 26.59 6.28
CA GLU A 376 8.37 27.03 5.01
C GLU A 376 7.41 26.80 3.83
N ALA A 377 6.77 25.66 3.79
CA ALA A 377 5.82 25.29 2.74
C ALA A 377 4.60 26.22 2.70
N LEU A 378 4.09 26.63 3.86
CA LEU A 378 2.91 27.52 3.99
C LEU A 378 3.25 28.99 3.87
N GLU A 379 4.50 29.39 4.19
CA GLU A 379 4.92 30.79 4.11
C GLU A 379 4.97 31.33 2.68
N ALA A 380 5.48 30.50 1.77
CA ALA A 380 5.69 30.91 0.38
C ALA A 380 5.20 29.82 -0.61
N PRO A 381 3.89 29.56 -0.69
CA PRO A 381 3.33 28.46 -1.48
C PRO A 381 3.72 28.54 -2.96
N GLU A 382 3.90 29.75 -3.52
CA GLU A 382 4.36 29.93 -4.90
C GLU A 382 5.81 29.47 -5.15
N ARG A 383 6.69 29.57 -4.15
CA ARG A 383 8.07 29.06 -4.25
C ARG A 383 8.07 27.53 -4.41
N HIS A 384 7.07 26.85 -3.85
CA HIS A 384 6.96 25.39 -3.89
C HIS A 384 6.05 24.87 -5.03
N ARG A 385 5.51 25.77 -5.86
CA ARG A 385 4.68 25.40 -7.01
C ARG A 385 5.40 24.40 -7.92
N ALA A 386 6.65 24.70 -8.30
CA ALA A 386 7.43 23.83 -9.14
C ALA A 386 7.73 22.46 -8.50
N LEU A 387 7.84 22.38 -7.15
CA LEU A 387 7.99 21.09 -6.45
C LEU A 387 6.71 20.27 -6.57
N ARG A 388 5.53 20.86 -6.35
CA ARG A 388 4.23 20.20 -6.48
C ARG A 388 3.98 19.69 -7.89
N GLU A 389 4.30 20.52 -8.91
CA GLU A 389 4.19 20.14 -10.31
C GLU A 389 5.13 18.95 -10.64
N ARG A 390 6.38 18.96 -10.16
CA ARG A 390 7.31 17.85 -10.34
C ARG A 390 6.89 16.61 -9.54
N ALA A 391 6.33 16.78 -8.33
CA ALA A 391 5.75 15.68 -7.57
C ALA A 391 4.66 14.96 -8.37
N ARG A 392 3.67 15.70 -8.87
CA ARG A 392 2.64 15.14 -9.73
C ARG A 392 3.22 14.52 -11.01
N LYS A 393 4.13 15.22 -11.69
CA LYS A 393 4.80 14.69 -12.88
C LYS A 393 5.51 13.37 -12.60
N THR A 394 6.15 13.24 -11.44
CA THR A 394 6.79 11.97 -11.02
C THR A 394 5.77 10.82 -10.98
N ILE A 395 4.55 11.08 -10.47
CA ILE A 395 3.52 10.05 -10.41
C ILE A 395 2.94 9.75 -11.80
N VAL A 396 2.63 10.78 -12.59
CA VAL A 396 2.09 10.63 -13.95
C VAL A 396 3.08 9.85 -14.85
N ASP A 397 4.35 10.21 -14.82
CA ASP A 397 5.36 9.62 -15.72
C ASP A 397 5.76 8.17 -15.31
N ASN A 398 5.63 7.82 -14.03
CA ASN A 398 6.23 6.58 -13.53
C ASN A 398 5.25 5.63 -12.83
N TYR A 399 4.11 6.13 -12.37
CA TYR A 399 3.17 5.38 -11.53
C TYR A 399 1.71 5.55 -11.96
N ASP A 400 1.44 6.24 -13.09
CA ASP A 400 0.09 6.29 -13.63
C ASP A 400 -0.39 4.88 -13.93
N PHE A 401 -1.59 4.57 -13.41
CA PHE A 401 -2.15 3.23 -13.57
C PHE A 401 -2.31 2.87 -15.04
N ARG A 402 -2.92 3.74 -15.84
CA ARG A 402 -3.36 3.42 -17.20
C ARG A 402 -2.23 3.35 -18.20
N THR A 403 -1.27 4.27 -18.11
CA THR A 403 -0.22 4.45 -19.12
C THR A 403 1.09 3.77 -18.76
N VAL A 404 1.33 3.46 -17.48
CA VAL A 404 2.60 2.91 -17.00
C VAL A 404 2.41 1.57 -16.30
N CYS A 405 1.59 1.52 -15.23
CA CYS A 405 1.54 0.34 -14.38
C CYS A 405 0.70 -0.79 -14.99
N LEU A 406 -0.46 -0.48 -15.57
CA LEU A 406 -1.30 -1.47 -16.24
C LEU A 406 -0.59 -2.16 -17.41
N PRO A 407 0.07 -1.47 -18.36
CA PRO A 407 0.86 -2.14 -19.38
C PRO A 407 1.95 -3.06 -18.83
N GLY A 408 2.58 -2.66 -17.71
CA GLY A 408 3.56 -3.49 -17.02
C GLY A 408 2.93 -4.75 -16.39
N GLN A 409 1.78 -4.60 -15.75
CA GLN A 409 1.04 -5.73 -15.17
C GLN A 409 0.54 -6.68 -16.27
N LEU A 410 -0.07 -6.17 -17.33
CA LEU A 410 -0.57 -7.00 -18.43
C LEU A 410 0.56 -7.78 -19.09
N ARG A 411 1.70 -7.15 -19.36
CA ARG A 411 2.87 -7.84 -19.92
C ARG A 411 3.34 -8.98 -19.01
N LEU A 412 3.36 -8.76 -17.69
CA LEU A 412 3.74 -9.78 -16.72
C LEU A 412 2.79 -10.99 -16.78
N LEU A 413 1.48 -10.75 -16.93
CA LEU A 413 0.49 -11.82 -17.12
C LEU A 413 0.66 -12.52 -18.46
N GLU A 414 0.87 -11.78 -19.55
CA GLU A 414 1.08 -12.30 -20.91
C GLU A 414 2.32 -13.18 -21.01
N ASP A 415 3.46 -12.73 -20.44
CA ASP A 415 4.71 -13.50 -20.41
C ASP A 415 4.48 -14.86 -19.71
N LEU A 416 3.79 -14.87 -18.56
CA LEU A 416 3.50 -16.11 -17.83
C LEU A 416 2.53 -17.03 -18.57
N LEU A 417 1.50 -16.47 -19.19
CA LEU A 417 0.55 -17.24 -20.03
C LEU A 417 1.24 -17.88 -21.26
N ALA A 418 2.28 -17.22 -21.79
CA ALA A 418 3.10 -17.71 -22.89
C ALA A 418 4.19 -18.71 -22.44
N GLY A 419 4.33 -18.99 -21.14
CA GLY A 419 5.41 -19.82 -20.61
C GLY A 419 6.80 -19.17 -20.74
N THR A 420 6.85 -17.86 -20.93
CA THR A 420 8.08 -17.10 -21.07
C THR A 420 8.44 -16.48 -19.72
N PRO A 421 9.68 -16.66 -19.20
CA PRO A 421 10.08 -15.97 -17.97
C PRO A 421 9.94 -14.45 -18.13
N PRO A 422 9.16 -13.77 -17.28
CA PRO A 422 9.02 -12.34 -17.36
C PRO A 422 10.38 -11.64 -17.23
N ARG A 423 10.59 -10.63 -18.05
CA ARG A 423 11.79 -9.80 -17.88
C ARG A 423 11.65 -9.03 -16.58
N THR A 424 12.66 -9.11 -15.71
CA THR A 424 12.78 -8.17 -14.58
C THR A 424 12.79 -6.78 -15.19
N LEU A 425 11.68 -6.05 -15.11
CA LEU A 425 11.60 -4.70 -15.61
C LEU A 425 12.54 -3.85 -14.73
N ARG A 426 13.80 -3.73 -15.16
CA ARG A 426 14.66 -2.67 -14.67
C ARG A 426 14.03 -1.38 -15.17
N LYS A 427 13.42 -0.62 -14.25
CA LYS A 427 13.17 0.78 -14.49
C LYS A 427 14.53 1.38 -14.90
N ALA A 428 14.62 1.90 -16.09
CA ALA A 428 15.78 2.68 -16.48
C ALA A 428 15.85 3.88 -15.52
N ALA A 429 16.66 3.75 -14.46
CA ALA A 429 17.10 4.88 -13.67
C ALA A 429 17.99 5.71 -14.60
N ARG A 430 17.38 6.58 -15.42
CA ARG A 430 18.08 7.68 -16.05
C ARG A 430 18.38 8.70 -14.96
N GLY A 431 19.57 8.65 -14.42
CA GLY A 431 20.06 9.58 -13.41
C GLY A 431 20.89 8.84 -12.36
N GLY A 432 22.19 8.70 -12.63
CA GLY A 432 23.11 7.92 -11.83
C GLY A 432 23.23 8.41 -10.39
N VAL A 433 23.34 7.45 -9.51
CA VAL A 433 24.20 7.57 -8.34
C VAL A 433 25.32 6.55 -8.58
N ARG A 434 26.50 7.05 -8.93
CA ARG A 434 27.75 6.29 -8.76
C ARG A 434 27.99 6.13 -7.27
N ALA A 435 28.51 4.98 -6.92
CA ALA A 435 28.83 4.49 -5.59
C ALA A 435 29.50 5.52 -4.68
#